data_37bc488ca9d9b53e96b6b24ed83ca389
#
_entry.id   37bc488ca9d9b53e96b6b24ed83ca389
#
_cell.length_a   1.000
_cell.length_b   1.000
_cell.length_c   1.000
_cell.angle_alpha   90.00
_cell.angle_beta   90.00
_cell.angle_gamma   90.00
#
_symmetry.space_group_name_H-M   'P 1'
#
loop_
_entity.id
_entity.type
_entity.pdbx_description
1 polymer ?
#
loop_
_entity_poly.entity_id
_entity_poly.type
_entity_poly.pdbx_seq_one_letter_code
_entity_poly.pdbx_strand_id
1 'polypeptide(L)'
;MASALGAAAGALLVLAAQSPAAGRSSLGAWRISPSGVLELRTSPSVELKAYFEAGTASRGAKLWVDLPGEPSRSRSISGSGSLKEVRIGRPDGNTTRLVLEFQPGIRLNPRLLRLVGTAPDRWRMPLLGLPTRGLISVGEGDLEAKAPAAEQRPSFPTSGAPLSPDGLPVVPRGRFKVVVDPGHGGPDPGAIGIGALRETDVVLDVSLQLARLLEARGVTVAMTRTSDIDVDLPPRVALANGAGADAFISIHANALSMARPDVNGIESFYFAGGPQAERSRQLADAVQRQMLAISPRTPDRGVKAARFFVIRRATMPATLVEMGFVTGVLDASRLRDPDYRRRMALALATGILNYLRATP
;
A
#
# COMPACT_ATOMS: atom_id res chain seq x y z
N MET A 1 38.90 27.87 -17.49
CA MET A 1 37.56 28.02 -16.83
C MET A 1 36.83 26.71 -17.03
N ALA A 2 36.85 25.86 -16.03
CA ALA A 2 36.16 24.56 -16.05
C ALA A 2 34.92 24.67 -15.20
N SER A 3 33.74 24.56 -15.85
CA SER A 3 32.45 24.47 -15.17
C SER A 3 32.25 23.06 -14.68
N ALA A 4 32.17 22.90 -13.37
CA ALA A 4 31.74 21.67 -12.73
C ALA A 4 30.22 21.60 -12.76
N LEU A 5 29.64 20.68 -13.53
CA LEU A 5 28.26 20.29 -13.40
C LEU A 5 28.11 19.36 -12.18
N GLY A 6 27.60 19.89 -11.11
CA GLY A 6 27.19 19.10 -9.95
C GLY A 6 25.94 18.28 -10.29
N ALA A 7 26.06 16.96 -10.26
CA ALA A 7 24.90 16.07 -10.35
C ALA A 7 24.09 16.18 -9.05
N ALA A 8 22.92 16.79 -9.12
CA ALA A 8 21.99 16.84 -8.01
C ALA A 8 21.39 15.44 -7.77
N ALA A 9 21.82 14.78 -6.69
CA ALA A 9 21.14 13.60 -6.18
C ALA A 9 19.82 14.00 -5.53
N GLY A 10 18.70 13.71 -6.18
CA GLY A 10 17.38 13.94 -5.64
C GLY A 10 17.11 13.02 -4.46
N ALA A 11 17.01 13.56 -3.26
CA ALA A 11 16.61 12.82 -2.06
C ALA A 11 15.09 12.71 -2.00
N LEU A 12 14.57 11.50 -1.90
CA LEU A 12 13.13 11.25 -1.65
C LEU A 12 12.93 11.19 -0.12
N LEU A 13 12.39 12.24 0.46
CA LEU A 13 12.17 12.36 1.91
C LEU A 13 10.90 11.61 2.32
N VAL A 14 11.04 10.59 3.15
CA VAL A 14 9.92 9.99 3.90
C VAL A 14 10.10 10.39 5.37
N LEU A 15 9.27 11.32 5.85
CA LEU A 15 9.30 11.79 7.24
C LEU A 15 8.64 10.80 8.18
N ALA A 16 9.33 10.39 9.23
CA ALA A 16 8.70 9.77 10.39
C ALA A 16 9.56 9.74 11.65
N ALA A 17 8.92 9.45 12.73
CA ALA A 17 9.16 9.63 14.12
C ALA A 17 10.42 8.97 14.71
N GLN A 18 10.95 9.63 15.73
CA GLN A 18 11.90 9.26 16.79
C GLN A 18 12.93 8.15 16.51
N SER A 19 14.20 8.56 16.57
CA SER A 19 15.37 7.68 16.50
C SER A 19 15.42 6.71 17.69
N PRO A 20 15.68 5.42 17.45
CA PRO A 20 16.07 4.51 18.53
C PRO A 20 17.48 4.83 19.05
N ALA A 21 17.71 4.48 20.31
CA ALA A 21 19.00 4.62 20.97
C ALA A 21 20.14 3.97 20.16
N ALA A 22 21.31 4.60 20.16
CA ALA A 22 22.51 4.12 19.50
C ALA A 22 22.81 2.64 19.78
N GLY A 23 22.98 1.83 18.74
CA GLY A 23 23.41 0.46 18.95
C GLY A 23 23.36 -0.42 17.72
N ARG A 24 22.29 -1.10 17.50
CA ARG A 24 22.22 -2.16 16.47
C ARG A 24 21.47 -1.70 15.23
N SER A 25 21.92 -2.20 14.07
CA SER A 25 21.23 -2.00 12.79
C SER A 25 19.75 -2.28 12.89
N SER A 26 18.92 -1.39 12.37
CA SER A 26 17.49 -1.63 12.20
C SER A 26 17.16 -2.58 11.05
N LEU A 27 18.14 -2.98 10.22
CA LEU A 27 17.97 -3.96 9.15
C LEU A 27 17.97 -5.38 9.74
N GLY A 28 16.80 -6.01 9.78
CA GLY A 28 16.63 -7.40 10.27
C GLY A 28 16.79 -8.44 9.17
N ALA A 29 16.30 -8.15 7.97
CA ALA A 29 16.40 -9.03 6.82
C ALA A 29 16.26 -8.25 5.50
N TRP A 30 16.77 -8.81 4.42
CA TRP A 30 16.57 -8.26 3.07
C TRP A 30 16.63 -9.38 2.02
N ARG A 31 15.98 -9.13 0.90
CA ARG A 31 16.01 -10.03 -0.25
C ARG A 31 15.80 -9.24 -1.54
N ILE A 32 16.51 -9.65 -2.59
CA ILE A 32 16.15 -9.32 -3.97
C ILE A 32 15.56 -10.59 -4.57
N SER A 33 14.31 -10.50 -5.01
CA SER A 33 13.62 -11.63 -5.64
C SER A 33 14.07 -11.82 -7.10
N PRO A 34 13.88 -13.01 -7.69
CA PRO A 34 14.12 -13.23 -9.12
C PRO A 34 13.30 -12.34 -10.04
N SER A 35 12.20 -11.77 -9.55
CA SER A 35 11.37 -10.80 -10.27
C SER A 35 11.88 -9.35 -10.15
N GLY A 36 13.04 -9.11 -9.55
CA GLY A 36 13.61 -7.78 -9.42
C GLY A 36 12.91 -6.90 -8.39
N VAL A 37 12.50 -7.46 -7.27
CA VAL A 37 11.93 -6.70 -6.15
C VAL A 37 12.90 -6.74 -4.98
N LEU A 38 13.30 -5.57 -4.48
CA LEU A 38 13.97 -5.44 -3.20
C LEU A 38 12.92 -5.46 -2.08
N GLU A 39 13.09 -6.37 -1.13
CA GLU A 39 12.27 -6.51 0.07
C GLU A 39 13.16 -6.33 1.30
N LEU A 40 12.69 -5.52 2.26
CA LEU A 40 13.40 -5.28 3.52
C LEU A 40 12.47 -5.58 4.69
N ARG A 41 13.05 -6.13 5.75
CA ARG A 41 12.48 -6.18 7.08
C ARG A 41 13.35 -5.37 8.04
N THR A 42 12.72 -4.51 8.80
CA THR A 42 13.41 -3.57 9.70
C THR A 42 12.83 -3.66 11.11
N SER A 43 13.45 -2.95 12.05
CA SER A 43 12.75 -2.59 13.28
C SER A 43 11.48 -1.80 12.94
N PRO A 44 10.41 -1.90 13.75
CA PRO A 44 9.18 -1.15 13.49
C PRO A 44 9.40 0.35 13.47
N SER A 45 8.67 1.06 12.60
CA SER A 45 8.57 2.52 12.57
C SER A 45 9.88 3.28 12.35
N VAL A 46 10.85 2.66 11.68
CA VAL A 46 12.11 3.34 11.31
C VAL A 46 11.95 4.21 10.07
N GLU A 47 12.75 5.26 9.99
CA GLU A 47 12.90 6.07 8.78
C GLU A 47 13.97 5.46 7.87
N LEU A 48 13.65 5.30 6.58
CA LEU A 48 14.59 4.84 5.56
C LEU A 48 14.83 5.95 4.54
N LYS A 49 16.08 6.08 4.09
CA LYS A 49 16.44 6.98 3.00
C LYS A 49 17.00 6.16 1.84
N ALA A 50 16.40 6.28 0.66
CA ALA A 50 16.86 5.61 -0.53
C ALA A 50 17.49 6.61 -1.51
N TYR A 51 18.60 6.19 -2.14
CA TYR A 51 19.38 7.01 -3.06
C TYR A 51 19.73 6.21 -4.31
N PHE A 52 19.91 6.91 -5.41
CA PHE A 52 20.24 6.29 -6.68
C PHE A 52 21.35 7.09 -7.39
N GLU A 53 22.34 6.38 -7.90
CA GLU A 53 23.41 6.87 -8.77
C GLU A 53 23.30 6.15 -10.12
N ALA A 54 23.15 6.92 -11.19
CA ALA A 54 23.11 6.36 -12.54
C ALA A 54 24.44 5.75 -12.94
N GLY A 55 24.39 4.60 -13.61
CA GLY A 55 25.55 3.97 -14.20
C GLY A 55 25.99 4.63 -15.50
N THR A 56 27.17 4.24 -15.95
CA THR A 56 27.76 4.57 -17.27
C THR A 56 27.91 3.28 -18.08
N ALA A 57 28.48 3.37 -19.27
CA ALA A 57 28.83 2.20 -20.07
C ALA A 57 29.87 1.26 -19.39
N SER A 58 30.74 1.82 -18.57
CA SER A 58 31.80 1.09 -17.87
C SER A 58 31.57 0.89 -16.38
N ARG A 59 30.61 1.60 -15.77
CA ARG A 59 30.28 1.55 -14.34
C ARG A 59 28.80 1.27 -14.14
N GLY A 60 28.47 0.26 -13.36
CA GLY A 60 27.10 -0.07 -13.02
C GLY A 60 26.41 1.03 -12.22
N ALA A 61 25.09 1.14 -12.36
CA ALA A 61 24.26 1.96 -11.51
C ALA A 61 24.31 1.45 -10.06
N LYS A 62 24.08 2.35 -9.10
CA LYS A 62 23.99 2.01 -7.67
C LYS A 62 22.69 2.52 -7.08
N LEU A 63 22.05 1.66 -6.32
CA LEU A 63 20.93 1.99 -5.47
C LEU A 63 21.32 1.67 -4.04
N TRP A 64 21.09 2.58 -3.09
CA TRP A 64 21.32 2.24 -1.70
C TRP A 64 20.23 2.76 -0.80
N VAL A 65 20.07 2.06 0.33
CA VAL A 65 19.13 2.39 1.38
C VAL A 65 19.90 2.57 2.67
N ASP A 66 19.72 3.72 3.30
CA ASP A 66 20.26 4.04 4.62
C ASP A 66 19.20 3.77 5.69
N LEU A 67 19.62 3.08 6.74
CA LEU A 67 18.82 2.68 7.89
C LEU A 67 19.53 3.08 9.19
N PRO A 68 18.78 3.40 10.25
CA PRO A 68 19.37 3.69 11.55
C PRO A 68 20.12 2.50 12.15
N GLY A 69 21.17 2.79 12.90
CA GLY A 69 21.99 1.83 13.64
C GLY A 69 23.09 1.16 12.81
N GLU A 70 24.04 0.56 13.49
CA GLU A 70 25.22 -0.05 12.85
C GLU A 70 25.01 -1.54 12.57
N PRO A 71 25.47 -2.07 11.42
CA PRO A 71 25.53 -3.50 11.19
C PRO A 71 26.64 -4.11 12.06
N SER A 72 26.44 -5.34 12.53
CA SER A 72 27.44 -6.06 13.32
C SER A 72 28.76 -6.23 12.59
N ARG A 73 28.73 -6.31 11.25
CA ARG A 73 29.89 -6.35 10.36
C ARG A 73 29.53 -5.84 8.97
N SER A 74 30.49 -5.25 8.28
CA SER A 74 30.36 -4.99 6.83
C SER A 74 30.58 -6.28 6.05
N ARG A 75 29.83 -6.45 4.96
CA ARG A 75 29.90 -7.63 4.10
C ARG A 75 29.49 -7.34 2.67
N SER A 76 29.96 -8.18 1.78
CA SER A 76 29.66 -8.14 0.36
C SER A 76 29.16 -9.51 -0.09
N ILE A 77 28.15 -9.52 -0.94
CA ILE A 77 27.50 -10.72 -1.45
C ILE A 77 27.45 -10.57 -2.97
N SER A 78 27.99 -11.56 -3.69
CA SER A 78 27.94 -11.59 -5.15
C SER A 78 26.50 -11.64 -5.65
N GLY A 79 26.18 -10.83 -6.65
CA GLY A 79 24.90 -10.84 -7.32
C GLY A 79 24.83 -11.88 -8.45
N SER A 80 23.78 -11.80 -9.25
CA SER A 80 23.54 -12.64 -10.43
C SER A 80 22.80 -11.85 -11.49
N GLY A 81 22.89 -12.28 -12.74
CA GLY A 81 22.23 -11.62 -13.86
C GLY A 81 22.61 -10.14 -13.95
N SER A 82 21.65 -9.24 -13.88
CA SER A 82 21.84 -7.79 -13.90
C SER A 82 22.36 -7.18 -12.59
N LEU A 83 22.29 -7.93 -11.49
CA LEU A 83 22.84 -7.52 -10.20
C LEU A 83 24.30 -7.99 -10.09
N LYS A 84 25.24 -7.05 -9.91
CA LYS A 84 26.66 -7.34 -9.72
C LYS A 84 26.98 -7.77 -8.30
N GLU A 85 26.54 -6.98 -7.34
CA GLU A 85 26.92 -7.13 -5.94
C GLU A 85 25.93 -6.46 -5.01
N VAL A 86 25.78 -6.99 -3.80
CA VAL A 86 25.10 -6.32 -2.68
C VAL A 86 26.07 -6.15 -1.53
N ARG A 87 26.19 -4.94 -1.02
CA ARG A 87 27.05 -4.62 0.13
C ARG A 87 26.23 -4.09 1.30
N ILE A 88 26.59 -4.52 2.48
CA ILE A 88 26.11 -3.94 3.73
C ILE A 88 27.32 -3.35 4.45
N GLY A 89 27.23 -2.07 4.76
CA GLY A 89 28.33 -1.34 5.38
C GLY A 89 27.85 -0.24 6.32
N ARG A 90 28.81 0.44 6.93
CA ARG A 90 28.60 1.61 7.78
C ARG A 90 29.29 2.81 7.15
N PRO A 91 28.53 3.73 6.54
CA PRO A 91 29.08 4.97 6.01
C PRO A 91 29.53 5.94 7.13
N ASP A 92 28.92 5.81 8.29
CA ASP A 92 29.20 6.56 9.54
C ASP A 92 28.91 5.67 10.76
N GLY A 93 29.09 6.23 11.97
CA GLY A 93 28.96 5.48 13.23
C GLY A 93 27.52 5.16 13.66
N ASN A 94 26.50 5.48 12.89
CA ASN A 94 25.10 5.25 13.29
C ASN A 94 24.18 4.87 12.11
N THR A 95 24.75 4.50 10.98
CA THR A 95 24.01 4.19 9.76
C THR A 95 24.41 2.83 9.20
N THR A 96 23.42 1.99 8.95
CA THR A 96 23.55 0.82 8.08
C THR A 96 23.22 1.21 6.66
N ARG A 97 24.12 0.96 5.73
CA ARG A 97 23.90 1.17 4.30
C ARG A 97 23.84 -0.15 3.54
N LEU A 98 22.68 -0.43 2.95
CA LEU A 98 22.50 -1.54 2.01
C LEU A 98 22.68 -1.00 0.58
N VAL A 99 23.71 -1.41 -0.14
CA VAL A 99 24.03 -0.97 -1.51
C VAL A 99 23.78 -2.11 -2.49
N LEU A 100 23.02 -1.85 -3.53
CA LEU A 100 22.86 -2.70 -4.70
C LEU A 100 23.68 -2.10 -5.84
N GLU A 101 24.68 -2.81 -6.33
CA GLU A 101 25.44 -2.44 -7.51
C GLU A 101 25.02 -3.31 -8.69
N PHE A 102 24.64 -2.68 -9.80
CA PHE A 102 24.20 -3.37 -11.00
C PHE A 102 25.34 -3.57 -11.99
N GLN A 103 25.19 -4.46 -12.95
CA GLN A 103 26.15 -4.64 -14.03
C GLN A 103 26.26 -3.36 -14.88
N PRO A 104 27.44 -3.08 -15.47
CA PRO A 104 27.58 -1.98 -16.43
C PRO A 104 26.54 -2.08 -17.55
N GLY A 105 26.05 -0.92 -18.01
CA GLY A 105 25.03 -0.85 -19.05
C GLY A 105 23.57 -1.03 -18.56
N ILE A 106 23.35 -1.47 -17.32
CA ILE A 106 22.00 -1.51 -16.73
C ILE A 106 21.50 -0.10 -16.48
N ARG A 107 20.34 0.21 -17.04
CA ARG A 107 19.69 1.52 -16.89
C ARG A 107 18.37 1.36 -16.14
N LEU A 108 18.29 1.93 -14.95
CA LEU A 108 17.06 2.04 -14.19
C LEU A 108 16.52 3.47 -14.30
N ASN A 109 15.22 3.60 -14.31
CA ASN A 109 14.57 4.91 -14.25
C ASN A 109 14.35 5.31 -12.79
N PRO A 110 15.06 6.33 -12.27
CA PRO A 110 14.93 6.72 -10.85
C PRO A 110 13.52 7.20 -10.49
N ARG A 111 12.74 7.69 -11.45
CA ARG A 111 11.35 8.11 -11.22
C ARG A 111 10.42 6.94 -10.91
N LEU A 112 10.81 5.72 -11.28
CA LEU A 112 10.04 4.50 -11.02
C LEU A 112 10.51 3.75 -9.77
N LEU A 113 11.64 4.14 -9.16
CA LEU A 113 12.14 3.54 -7.94
C LEU A 113 11.39 4.12 -6.74
N ARG A 114 10.54 3.33 -6.13
CA ARG A 114 9.75 3.72 -4.95
C ARG A 114 9.95 2.71 -3.84
N LEU A 115 10.53 3.15 -2.73
CA LEU A 115 10.60 2.35 -1.50
C LEU A 115 9.30 2.57 -0.72
N VAL A 116 8.48 1.54 -0.67
CA VAL A 116 7.14 1.60 -0.07
C VAL A 116 7.11 0.74 1.19
N GLY A 117 6.67 1.31 2.30
CA GLY A 117 6.37 0.57 3.52
C GLY A 117 5.07 -0.22 3.34
N THR A 118 5.15 -1.54 3.45
CA THR A 118 4.02 -2.46 3.35
C THR A 118 3.51 -2.92 4.72
N ALA A 119 4.32 -2.70 5.76
CA ALA A 119 3.99 -2.90 7.17
C ALA A 119 4.93 -2.02 8.02
N PRO A 120 4.71 -1.89 9.34
CA PRO A 120 5.58 -1.07 10.21
C PRO A 120 7.07 -1.46 10.14
N ASP A 121 7.34 -2.72 9.83
CA ASP A 121 8.67 -3.34 9.77
C ASP A 121 9.04 -3.87 8.38
N ARG A 122 8.24 -3.59 7.33
CA ARG A 122 8.42 -4.17 6.00
C ARG A 122 8.37 -3.13 4.90
N TRP A 123 9.27 -3.29 3.94
CA TRP A 123 9.45 -2.37 2.83
C TRP A 123 9.65 -3.14 1.53
N ARG A 124 9.15 -2.58 0.44
CA ARG A 124 9.35 -3.13 -0.90
C ARG A 124 9.72 -2.03 -1.88
N MET A 125 10.60 -2.37 -2.80
CA MET A 125 10.97 -1.51 -3.93
C MET A 125 11.05 -2.37 -5.19
N PRO A 126 10.06 -2.34 -6.08
CA PRO A 126 10.18 -2.91 -7.40
C PRO A 126 11.26 -2.17 -8.20
N LEU A 127 12.22 -2.89 -8.75
CA LEU A 127 13.29 -2.35 -9.58
C LEU A 127 12.82 -2.38 -11.05
N LEU A 128 11.84 -1.55 -11.35
CA LEU A 128 11.21 -1.53 -12.67
C LEU A 128 12.21 -1.20 -13.78
N GLY A 129 12.18 -2.01 -14.85
CA GLY A 129 13.14 -1.92 -15.94
C GLY A 129 14.42 -2.72 -15.73
N LEU A 130 14.58 -3.39 -14.57
CA LEU A 130 15.70 -4.29 -14.35
C LEU A 130 15.52 -5.56 -15.22
N PRO A 131 16.51 -5.92 -16.09
CA PRO A 131 16.49 -7.21 -16.76
C PRO A 131 16.57 -8.34 -15.72
N THR A 132 15.55 -9.20 -15.69
CA THR A 132 15.46 -10.27 -14.68
C THR A 132 16.02 -11.62 -15.16
N ARG A 133 16.44 -11.72 -16.42
CA ARG A 133 17.04 -12.95 -16.95
C ARG A 133 18.34 -13.28 -16.19
N GLY A 134 18.40 -14.46 -15.62
CA GLY A 134 19.54 -14.91 -14.83
C GLY A 134 19.66 -14.29 -13.42
N LEU A 135 18.67 -13.50 -13.01
CA LEU A 135 18.58 -13.00 -11.64
C LEU A 135 18.06 -14.12 -10.74
N ILE A 136 18.86 -14.51 -9.76
CA ILE A 136 18.44 -15.45 -8.72
C ILE A 136 18.19 -14.71 -7.42
N SER A 137 17.41 -15.31 -6.52
CA SER A 137 17.15 -14.72 -5.21
C SER A 137 18.45 -14.60 -4.42
N VAL A 138 18.70 -13.42 -3.89
CA VAL A 138 19.83 -13.16 -2.98
C VAL A 138 19.31 -12.34 -1.80
N GLY A 139 19.71 -12.70 -0.60
CA GLY A 139 19.26 -12.02 0.61
C GLY A 139 19.83 -12.62 1.88
N GLU A 140 19.52 -11.98 3.00
CA GLU A 140 19.93 -12.41 4.34
C GLU A 140 18.79 -12.18 5.35
N GLY A 141 18.72 -13.06 6.34
CA GLY A 141 17.71 -13.01 7.38
C GLY A 141 16.36 -13.60 6.96
N ASP A 142 15.42 -13.58 7.88
CA ASP A 142 14.08 -14.12 7.68
C ASP A 142 13.10 -12.99 7.35
N LEU A 143 12.56 -13.01 6.15
CA LEU A 143 11.51 -12.08 5.69
C LEU A 143 10.11 -12.60 6.02
N GLU A 144 9.98 -13.88 6.36
CA GLU A 144 8.70 -14.42 6.79
C GLU A 144 8.49 -14.04 8.25
N ALA A 145 7.45 -13.25 8.53
CA ALA A 145 6.99 -13.15 9.89
C ALA A 145 6.47 -14.52 10.27
N LYS A 146 6.90 -15.09 11.41
CA LYS A 146 5.94 -15.89 12.19
C LYS A 146 4.70 -15.00 12.29
N ALA A 147 3.60 -15.46 11.70
CA ALA A 147 2.32 -14.81 11.94
C ALA A 147 2.22 -14.65 13.46
N PRO A 148 1.95 -13.45 13.99
CA PRO A 148 1.62 -13.34 15.39
C PRO A 148 0.56 -14.41 15.63
N ALA A 149 0.74 -15.20 16.71
CA ALA A 149 -0.22 -16.23 17.10
C ALA A 149 -1.60 -15.60 16.92
N ALA A 150 -2.45 -16.27 16.18
CA ALA A 150 -3.69 -15.70 15.67
C ALA A 150 -4.37 -14.93 16.80
N GLU A 151 -4.18 -13.61 16.83
CA GLU A 151 -4.96 -12.73 17.68
C GLU A 151 -6.40 -13.04 17.30
N GLN A 152 -7.17 -13.45 18.28
CA GLN A 152 -8.59 -13.74 18.11
C GLN A 152 -9.17 -12.58 17.32
N ARG A 153 -9.53 -12.85 16.05
CA ARG A 153 -10.19 -11.85 15.20
C ARG A 153 -11.36 -11.32 16.01
N PRO A 154 -11.48 -10.02 16.25
CA PRO A 154 -12.60 -9.51 17.03
C PRO A 154 -13.88 -10.05 16.40
N SER A 155 -14.61 -10.86 17.14
CA SER A 155 -15.95 -11.27 16.75
C SER A 155 -16.82 -10.03 16.90
N PHE A 156 -17.10 -9.35 15.80
CA PHE A 156 -18.14 -8.33 15.83
C PHE A 156 -19.44 -9.06 16.16
N PRO A 157 -20.19 -8.58 17.13
CA PRO A 157 -21.46 -9.19 17.46
C PRO A 157 -22.32 -9.20 16.21
N THR A 158 -22.67 -10.38 15.73
CA THR A 158 -23.77 -10.61 14.81
C THR A 158 -25.07 -10.48 15.60
N SER A 159 -25.17 -9.44 16.44
CA SER A 159 -26.36 -9.25 17.24
C SER A 159 -27.50 -8.82 16.32
N GLY A 160 -28.67 -9.39 16.54
CA GLY A 160 -29.92 -9.18 15.82
C GLY A 160 -30.50 -7.77 15.87
N ALA A 161 -29.65 -6.79 15.54
CA ALA A 161 -30.05 -5.42 15.36
C ALA A 161 -30.84 -5.27 14.03
N PRO A 162 -31.77 -4.33 13.94
CA PRO A 162 -32.66 -4.23 12.80
C PRO A 162 -31.94 -4.09 11.48
N LEU A 163 -32.34 -4.89 10.52
CA LEU A 163 -31.95 -4.76 9.12
C LEU A 163 -33.05 -3.98 8.39
N SER A 164 -32.68 -3.21 7.39
CA SER A 164 -33.66 -2.64 6.46
C SER A 164 -34.27 -3.76 5.59
N PRO A 165 -35.40 -3.49 4.89
CA PRO A 165 -36.05 -4.49 4.04
C PRO A 165 -35.14 -5.14 2.99
N ASP A 166 -34.09 -4.48 2.59
CA ASP A 166 -33.05 -4.96 1.66
C ASP A 166 -31.85 -5.63 2.36
N GLY A 167 -31.98 -5.94 3.66
CA GLY A 167 -30.99 -6.71 4.42
C GLY A 167 -29.74 -5.95 4.84
N LEU A 168 -29.67 -4.62 4.64
CA LEU A 168 -28.54 -3.83 5.10
C LEU A 168 -28.68 -3.44 6.58
N PRO A 169 -27.54 -3.31 7.31
CA PRO A 169 -27.57 -2.73 8.66
C PRO A 169 -28.12 -1.31 8.67
N VAL A 170 -28.85 -0.94 9.72
CA VAL A 170 -29.39 0.41 9.90
C VAL A 170 -28.60 1.14 10.97
N VAL A 171 -28.31 2.41 10.75
CA VAL A 171 -27.71 3.34 11.72
C VAL A 171 -28.62 4.54 11.95
N PRO A 172 -28.56 5.22 13.12
CA PRO A 172 -29.32 6.45 13.35
C PRO A 172 -28.98 7.52 12.31
N ARG A 173 -30.01 8.13 11.72
CA ARG A 173 -29.83 9.14 10.66
C ARG A 173 -29.06 10.35 11.20
N GLY A 174 -28.07 10.79 10.39
CA GLY A 174 -27.27 11.99 10.67
C GLY A 174 -26.25 11.84 11.81
N ARG A 175 -26.22 10.67 12.47
CA ARG A 175 -25.24 10.42 13.53
C ARG A 175 -23.81 10.28 12.99
N PHE A 176 -23.65 9.65 11.83
CA PHE A 176 -22.34 9.30 11.30
C PHE A 176 -22.05 10.03 10.00
N LYS A 177 -20.78 10.38 9.82
CA LYS A 177 -20.22 10.95 8.60
C LYS A 177 -19.08 10.09 8.10
N VAL A 178 -19.09 9.73 6.82
CA VAL A 178 -18.07 8.93 6.16
C VAL A 178 -17.50 9.70 4.98
N VAL A 179 -16.17 9.68 4.85
CA VAL A 179 -15.52 10.17 3.64
C VAL A 179 -15.14 8.99 2.76
N VAL A 180 -15.63 9.04 1.52
CA VAL A 180 -15.30 8.08 0.45
C VAL A 180 -14.31 8.73 -0.50
N ASP A 181 -13.18 8.09 -0.70
CA ASP A 181 -12.06 8.60 -1.49
C ASP A 181 -11.80 7.66 -2.69
N PRO A 182 -12.38 7.97 -3.87
CA PRO A 182 -12.02 7.25 -5.09
C PRO A 182 -10.58 7.56 -5.46
N GLY A 183 -9.69 6.55 -5.49
CA GLY A 183 -8.30 6.74 -5.88
C GLY A 183 -8.15 7.30 -7.29
N HIS A 184 -6.99 7.91 -7.60
CA HIS A 184 -6.64 8.42 -8.93
C HIS A 184 -7.61 9.48 -9.47
N GLY A 185 -7.62 9.72 -10.78
CA GLY A 185 -8.56 10.61 -11.48
C GLY A 185 -7.87 11.62 -12.40
N GLY A 186 -8.60 12.12 -13.39
CA GLY A 186 -8.08 13.06 -14.38
C GLY A 186 -6.96 12.47 -15.22
N PRO A 187 -5.76 13.09 -15.25
CA PRO A 187 -4.62 12.58 -16.01
C PRO A 187 -3.97 11.33 -15.39
N ASP A 188 -4.32 10.99 -14.13
CA ASP A 188 -3.87 9.76 -13.47
C ASP A 188 -4.92 8.66 -13.65
N PRO A 189 -4.73 7.73 -14.61
CA PRO A 189 -5.67 6.63 -14.83
C PRO A 189 -5.61 5.55 -13.73
N GLY A 190 -4.67 5.66 -12.79
CA GLY A 190 -4.29 4.53 -11.94
C GLY A 190 -3.64 3.41 -12.76
N ALA A 191 -3.79 2.20 -12.30
CA ALA A 191 -3.35 1.04 -13.06
C ALA A 191 -4.24 0.80 -14.29
N ILE A 192 -3.60 0.38 -15.40
CA ILE A 192 -4.29 -0.06 -16.61
C ILE A 192 -4.10 -1.58 -16.71
N GLY A 193 -5.18 -2.31 -16.58
CA GLY A 193 -5.20 -3.75 -16.52
C GLY A 193 -5.57 -4.44 -17.83
N ILE A 194 -5.94 -5.72 -17.70
CA ILE A 194 -6.33 -6.57 -18.83
C ILE A 194 -7.46 -5.91 -19.63
N GLY A 195 -7.31 -5.85 -20.96
CA GLY A 195 -8.30 -5.27 -21.87
C GLY A 195 -8.54 -3.77 -21.63
N ALA A 196 -7.50 -3.04 -21.30
CA ALA A 196 -7.52 -1.59 -21.05
C ALA A 196 -8.46 -1.17 -19.90
N LEU A 197 -8.69 -2.05 -18.91
CA LEU A 197 -9.45 -1.73 -17.72
C LEU A 197 -8.69 -0.69 -16.88
N ARG A 198 -9.22 0.52 -16.78
CA ARG A 198 -8.62 1.61 -16.01
C ARG A 198 -9.09 1.53 -14.55
N GLU A 199 -8.16 1.60 -13.62
CA GLU A 199 -8.46 1.61 -12.18
C GLU A 199 -9.38 2.78 -11.82
N THR A 200 -9.09 3.98 -12.31
CA THR A 200 -9.86 5.19 -12.02
C THR A 200 -11.35 5.07 -12.35
N ASP A 201 -11.71 4.33 -13.42
CA ASP A 201 -13.09 4.12 -13.84
C ASP A 201 -13.82 3.18 -12.87
N VAL A 202 -13.14 2.11 -12.49
CA VAL A 202 -13.68 1.09 -11.56
C VAL A 202 -13.91 1.70 -10.17
N VAL A 203 -12.91 2.40 -9.64
CA VAL A 203 -12.99 2.95 -8.28
C VAL A 203 -14.00 4.08 -8.19
N LEU A 204 -14.14 4.91 -9.23
CA LEU A 204 -15.15 5.97 -9.27
C LEU A 204 -16.57 5.38 -9.28
N ASP A 205 -16.83 4.40 -10.14
CA ASP A 205 -18.14 3.76 -10.25
C ASP A 205 -18.56 3.10 -8.94
N VAL A 206 -17.67 2.30 -8.33
CA VAL A 206 -17.93 1.66 -7.03
C VAL A 206 -18.15 2.70 -5.93
N SER A 207 -17.35 3.75 -5.89
CA SER A 207 -17.44 4.79 -4.85
C SER A 207 -18.73 5.61 -4.94
N LEU A 208 -19.19 5.94 -6.16
CA LEU A 208 -20.46 6.64 -6.35
C LEU A 208 -21.64 5.78 -5.91
N GLN A 209 -21.62 4.48 -6.19
CA GLN A 209 -22.64 3.55 -5.73
C GLN A 209 -22.60 3.38 -4.20
N LEU A 210 -21.40 3.26 -3.62
CA LEU A 210 -21.19 3.19 -2.17
C LEU A 210 -21.76 4.43 -1.45
N ALA A 211 -21.46 5.62 -1.96
CA ALA A 211 -21.97 6.87 -1.39
C ALA A 211 -23.52 6.88 -1.33
N ARG A 212 -24.17 6.55 -2.43
CA ARG A 212 -25.66 6.46 -2.48
C ARG A 212 -26.23 5.44 -1.50
N LEU A 213 -25.57 4.28 -1.36
CA LEU A 213 -26.00 3.25 -0.41
C LEU A 213 -25.89 3.72 1.05
N LEU A 214 -24.79 4.40 1.41
CA LEU A 214 -24.59 4.95 2.75
C LEU A 214 -25.58 6.09 3.06
N GLU A 215 -25.78 7.01 2.12
CA GLU A 215 -26.75 8.11 2.25
C GLU A 215 -28.18 7.59 2.43
N ALA A 216 -28.58 6.59 1.66
CA ALA A 216 -29.88 5.93 1.80
C ALA A 216 -30.07 5.30 3.18
N ARG A 217 -29.00 5.02 3.93
CA ARG A 217 -28.99 4.49 5.30
C ARG A 217 -28.79 5.55 6.38
N GLY A 218 -28.85 6.83 6.00
CA GLY A 218 -28.79 7.96 6.93
C GLY A 218 -27.38 8.38 7.34
N VAL A 219 -26.35 7.86 6.67
CA VAL A 219 -24.97 8.30 6.84
C VAL A 219 -24.75 9.57 6.01
N THR A 220 -24.16 10.59 6.59
CA THR A 220 -23.69 11.75 5.83
C THR A 220 -22.44 11.36 5.08
N VAL A 221 -22.40 11.54 3.75
CA VAL A 221 -21.23 11.17 2.93
C VAL A 221 -20.59 12.43 2.32
N ALA A 222 -19.27 12.51 2.41
CA ALA A 222 -18.48 13.42 1.61
C ALA A 222 -17.56 12.58 0.69
N MET A 223 -17.38 13.04 -0.54
CA MET A 223 -16.49 12.37 -1.49
C MET A 223 -15.33 13.30 -1.87
N THR A 224 -14.14 12.76 -2.01
CA THR A 224 -12.96 13.54 -2.44
C THR A 224 -13.06 13.94 -3.91
N ARG A 225 -13.71 13.12 -4.74
CA ARG A 225 -14.12 13.44 -6.11
C ARG A 225 -15.40 12.68 -6.48
N THR A 226 -16.18 13.27 -7.39
CA THR A 226 -17.43 12.67 -7.89
C THR A 226 -17.45 12.52 -9.41
N SER A 227 -16.33 12.86 -10.05
CA SER A 227 -16.11 12.76 -11.50
C SER A 227 -14.65 12.36 -11.77
N ASP A 228 -14.29 12.17 -13.04
CA ASP A 228 -12.91 11.88 -13.46
C ASP A 228 -12.08 13.19 -13.48
N ILE A 229 -11.71 13.66 -12.30
CA ILE A 229 -10.87 14.83 -12.05
C ILE A 229 -9.68 14.46 -11.19
N ASP A 230 -8.58 15.18 -11.37
CA ASP A 230 -7.41 15.06 -10.53
C ASP A 230 -7.64 15.70 -9.16
N VAL A 231 -7.35 14.96 -8.10
CA VAL A 231 -7.31 15.45 -6.72
C VAL A 231 -6.04 14.90 -6.07
N ASP A 232 -5.10 15.76 -5.79
CA ASP A 232 -3.85 15.39 -5.14
C ASP A 232 -4.09 14.81 -3.72
N LEU A 233 -3.09 14.10 -3.19
CA LEU A 233 -3.21 13.40 -1.90
C LEU A 233 -3.48 14.34 -0.71
N PRO A 234 -2.81 15.51 -0.57
CA PRO A 234 -3.08 16.40 0.57
C PRO A 234 -4.51 16.94 0.62
N PRO A 235 -5.15 17.40 -0.48
CA PRO A 235 -6.56 17.79 -0.50
C PRO A 235 -7.53 16.69 -0.06
N ARG A 236 -7.28 15.41 -0.43
CA ARG A 236 -8.11 14.26 0.00
C ARG A 236 -8.14 14.15 1.52
N VAL A 237 -6.96 14.23 2.13
CA VAL A 237 -6.81 14.20 3.59
C VAL A 237 -7.38 15.44 4.26
N ALA A 238 -7.15 16.62 3.69
CA ALA A 238 -7.67 17.88 4.23
C ALA A 238 -9.20 17.88 4.27
N LEU A 239 -9.85 17.39 3.21
CA LEU A 239 -11.30 17.23 3.18
C LEU A 239 -11.76 16.27 4.28
N ALA A 240 -11.13 15.11 4.43
CA ALA A 240 -11.50 14.12 5.44
C ALA A 240 -11.37 14.68 6.87
N ASN A 241 -10.22 15.28 7.18
CA ASN A 241 -9.95 15.84 8.50
C ASN A 241 -10.84 17.04 8.81
N GLY A 242 -11.07 17.93 7.82
CA GLY A 242 -11.95 19.08 7.96
C GLY A 242 -13.43 18.73 8.08
N ALA A 243 -13.85 17.60 7.52
CA ALA A 243 -15.23 17.13 7.63
C ALA A 243 -15.60 16.63 9.02
N GLY A 244 -14.64 16.32 9.90
CA GLY A 244 -14.90 15.65 11.17
C GLY A 244 -15.58 14.30 10.97
N ALA A 245 -15.04 13.50 10.05
CA ALA A 245 -15.65 12.22 9.69
C ALA A 245 -15.40 11.14 10.76
N ASP A 246 -16.34 10.20 10.88
CA ASP A 246 -16.24 9.03 11.75
C ASP A 246 -15.46 7.89 11.11
N ALA A 247 -15.35 7.88 9.77
CA ALA A 247 -14.52 6.95 9.02
C ALA A 247 -14.10 7.55 7.67
N PHE A 248 -12.91 7.13 7.23
CA PHE A 248 -12.37 7.41 5.90
C PHE A 248 -12.09 6.10 5.17
N ILE A 249 -12.56 5.98 3.93
CA ILE A 249 -12.28 4.82 3.09
C ILE A 249 -11.77 5.26 1.73
N SER A 250 -10.53 4.86 1.40
CA SER A 250 -9.93 5.04 0.08
C SER A 250 -10.13 3.78 -0.75
N ILE A 251 -10.66 3.92 -1.95
CA ILE A 251 -11.06 2.82 -2.82
C ILE A 251 -10.07 2.72 -3.98
N HIS A 252 -9.47 1.54 -4.12
CA HIS A 252 -8.45 1.20 -5.12
C HIS A 252 -8.69 -0.16 -5.76
N ALA A 253 -7.99 -0.41 -6.86
CA ALA A 253 -7.89 -1.72 -7.49
C ALA A 253 -6.44 -1.97 -7.91
N ASN A 254 -5.85 -2.94 -7.29
CA ASN A 254 -4.43 -3.26 -7.33
C ASN A 254 -3.95 -3.66 -8.74
N ALA A 255 -2.66 -3.60 -8.94
CA ALA A 255 -2.02 -4.10 -10.13
C ALA A 255 -0.66 -4.72 -9.83
N LEU A 256 -0.30 -5.72 -10.64
CA LEU A 256 1.04 -6.24 -10.73
C LEU A 256 1.49 -6.16 -12.21
N SER A 257 2.60 -6.80 -12.54
CA SER A 257 3.01 -6.92 -13.93
C SER A 257 1.96 -7.70 -14.75
N MET A 258 1.69 -7.26 -15.98
CA MET A 258 0.86 -7.98 -16.96
C MET A 258 1.40 -9.39 -17.30
N ALA A 259 2.68 -9.65 -16.97
CA ALA A 259 3.27 -11.00 -17.06
C ALA A 259 2.85 -11.92 -15.90
N ARG A 260 2.08 -11.44 -14.93
CA ARG A 260 1.58 -12.19 -13.77
C ARG A 260 0.05 -12.12 -13.67
N PRO A 261 -0.67 -12.54 -14.70
CA PRO A 261 -2.14 -12.51 -14.71
C PRO A 261 -2.77 -13.54 -13.75
N ASP A 262 -1.97 -14.44 -13.23
CA ASP A 262 -2.31 -15.39 -12.16
C ASP A 262 -2.51 -14.73 -10.79
N VAL A 263 -1.98 -13.52 -10.58
CA VAL A 263 -2.07 -12.82 -9.30
C VAL A 263 -3.42 -12.11 -9.18
N ASN A 264 -4.19 -12.55 -8.20
CA ASN A 264 -5.51 -12.03 -7.87
C ASN A 264 -5.62 -11.88 -6.34
N GLY A 265 -6.69 -11.25 -5.87
CA GLY A 265 -7.01 -11.22 -4.44
C GLY A 265 -7.41 -9.84 -3.94
N ILE A 266 -8.16 -9.86 -2.85
CA ILE A 266 -8.65 -8.67 -2.16
C ILE A 266 -7.81 -8.43 -0.92
N GLU A 267 -7.42 -7.18 -0.68
CA GLU A 267 -6.67 -6.78 0.51
C GLU A 267 -7.12 -5.41 1.02
N SER A 268 -6.99 -5.20 2.32
CA SER A 268 -7.30 -3.92 2.94
C SER A 268 -6.12 -3.45 3.78
N PHE A 269 -5.91 -2.15 3.83
CA PHE A 269 -4.77 -1.55 4.52
C PHE A 269 -5.23 -0.55 5.57
N TYR A 270 -4.52 -0.51 6.70
CA TYR A 270 -4.67 0.48 7.74
C TYR A 270 -3.31 1.01 8.20
N PHE A 271 -3.29 2.16 8.87
CA PHE A 271 -2.07 2.67 9.46
C PHE A 271 -1.97 2.29 10.94
N ALA A 272 -0.92 1.51 11.29
CA ALA A 272 -0.75 0.99 12.65
C ALA A 272 -0.07 1.97 13.63
N GLY A 273 0.48 3.08 13.13
CA GLY A 273 1.31 4.01 13.94
C GLY A 273 0.57 5.22 14.49
N GLY A 274 -0.75 5.25 14.52
CA GLY A 274 -1.54 6.39 14.97
C GLY A 274 -2.53 6.05 16.09
N PRO A 275 -3.16 7.06 16.70
CA PRO A 275 -4.13 6.87 17.79
C PRO A 275 -5.39 6.10 17.35
N GLN A 276 -5.67 6.06 16.06
CA GLN A 276 -6.81 5.35 15.49
C GLN A 276 -6.43 3.96 14.93
N ALA A 277 -5.24 3.45 15.21
CA ALA A 277 -4.72 2.22 14.61
C ALA A 277 -5.68 1.03 14.79
N GLU A 278 -6.16 0.78 16.01
CA GLU A 278 -7.06 -0.34 16.30
C GLU A 278 -8.43 -0.15 15.63
N ARG A 279 -9.02 1.05 15.70
CA ARG A 279 -10.28 1.36 15.03
C ARG A 279 -10.16 1.28 13.51
N SER A 280 -9.03 1.70 12.95
CA SER A 280 -8.72 1.57 11.52
C SER A 280 -8.60 0.11 11.10
N ARG A 281 -7.98 -0.73 11.93
CA ARG A 281 -7.90 -2.17 11.71
C ARG A 281 -9.29 -2.81 11.72
N GLN A 282 -10.13 -2.44 12.70
CA GLN A 282 -11.52 -2.92 12.79
C GLN A 282 -12.35 -2.53 11.57
N LEU A 283 -12.22 -1.29 11.08
CA LEU A 283 -12.87 -0.85 9.85
C LEU A 283 -12.37 -1.68 8.64
N ALA A 284 -11.06 -1.85 8.51
CA ALA A 284 -10.46 -2.65 7.45
C ALA A 284 -10.93 -4.11 7.50
N ASP A 285 -10.95 -4.73 8.68
CA ASP A 285 -11.48 -6.09 8.88
C ASP A 285 -12.96 -6.22 8.51
N ALA A 286 -13.76 -5.20 8.85
CA ALA A 286 -15.19 -5.20 8.55
C ALA A 286 -15.46 -5.17 7.04
N VAL A 287 -14.77 -4.30 6.29
CA VAL A 287 -14.95 -4.22 4.84
C VAL A 287 -14.32 -5.40 4.11
N GLN A 288 -13.13 -5.88 4.54
CA GLN A 288 -12.46 -7.05 3.97
C GLN A 288 -13.36 -8.28 3.94
N ARG A 289 -13.98 -8.59 5.07
CA ARG A 289 -14.89 -9.74 5.18
C ARG A 289 -16.06 -9.66 4.21
N GLN A 290 -16.65 -8.49 4.04
CA GLN A 290 -17.82 -8.33 3.17
C GLN A 290 -17.42 -8.40 1.69
N MET A 291 -16.29 -7.82 1.30
CA MET A 291 -15.76 -7.93 -0.06
C MET A 291 -15.48 -9.40 -0.44
N LEU A 292 -14.92 -10.17 0.48
CA LEU A 292 -14.65 -11.60 0.27
C LEU A 292 -15.93 -12.41 0.18
N ALA A 293 -16.94 -12.08 0.97
CA ALA A 293 -18.23 -12.80 0.98
C ALA A 293 -18.93 -12.79 -0.39
N ILE A 294 -18.75 -11.70 -1.17
CA ILE A 294 -19.32 -11.59 -2.54
C ILE A 294 -18.35 -12.04 -3.64
N SER A 295 -17.17 -12.44 -3.27
CA SER A 295 -16.04 -12.73 -4.20
C SER A 295 -15.54 -14.17 -4.06
N PRO A 296 -16.39 -15.20 -4.29
CA PRO A 296 -16.00 -16.59 -4.12
C PRO A 296 -14.79 -16.93 -5.00
N ARG A 297 -13.87 -17.73 -4.51
CA ARG A 297 -12.60 -18.11 -5.14
C ARG A 297 -11.57 -16.99 -5.32
N THR A 298 -11.86 -15.75 -4.93
CA THR A 298 -10.85 -14.69 -4.85
C THR A 298 -9.96 -14.93 -3.64
N PRO A 299 -8.64 -14.94 -3.77
CA PRO A 299 -7.73 -15.07 -2.64
C PRO A 299 -7.94 -13.97 -1.60
N ASP A 300 -8.06 -14.36 -0.33
CA ASP A 300 -7.99 -13.44 0.79
C ASP A 300 -6.51 -13.07 1.01
N ARG A 301 -6.14 -11.84 0.68
CA ARG A 301 -4.78 -11.32 0.92
C ARG A 301 -4.67 -10.64 2.27
N GLY A 302 -5.75 -10.57 3.02
CA GLY A 302 -5.83 -10.13 4.41
C GLY A 302 -5.84 -8.62 4.61
N VAL A 303 -5.96 -8.26 5.89
CA VAL A 303 -5.83 -6.90 6.38
C VAL A 303 -4.38 -6.66 6.82
N LYS A 304 -3.78 -5.55 6.36
CA LYS A 304 -2.35 -5.28 6.50
C LYS A 304 -2.11 -3.87 7.00
N ALA A 305 -1.08 -3.73 7.82
CA ALA A 305 -0.57 -2.40 8.15
C ALA A 305 0.24 -1.83 6.98
N ALA A 306 -0.03 -0.57 6.60
CA ALA A 306 0.70 0.13 5.55
C ALA A 306 0.80 1.63 5.85
N ARG A 307 1.65 2.32 5.10
CA ARG A 307 1.94 3.75 5.29
C ARG A 307 1.49 4.59 4.09
N PHE A 308 0.39 4.23 3.45
CA PHE A 308 -0.17 5.07 2.39
C PHE A 308 -0.51 6.46 2.93
N PHE A 309 -0.24 7.48 2.14
CA PHE A 309 -0.33 8.87 2.57
C PHE A 309 -1.70 9.18 3.18
N VAL A 310 -2.77 8.81 2.50
CA VAL A 310 -4.13 9.18 2.89
C VAL A 310 -4.55 8.56 4.22
N ILE A 311 -4.28 7.27 4.44
CA ILE A 311 -4.65 6.60 5.71
C ILE A 311 -3.71 6.95 6.87
N ARG A 312 -2.46 7.32 6.56
CA ARG A 312 -1.49 7.73 7.59
C ARG A 312 -1.76 9.14 8.13
N ARG A 313 -2.32 10.02 7.32
CA ARG A 313 -2.59 11.42 7.66
C ARG A 313 -4.02 11.69 8.09
N ALA A 314 -4.90 10.70 7.95
CA ALA A 314 -6.25 10.78 8.47
C ALA A 314 -6.26 10.83 10.00
N THR A 315 -7.10 11.69 10.58
CA THR A 315 -7.27 11.84 12.04
C THR A 315 -8.37 10.96 12.60
N MET A 316 -9.20 10.38 11.73
CA MET A 316 -10.26 9.42 12.05
C MET A 316 -9.82 8.00 11.68
N PRO A 317 -10.58 6.95 12.08
CA PRO A 317 -10.39 5.59 11.57
C PRO A 317 -10.39 5.55 10.05
N ALA A 318 -9.33 4.99 9.45
CA ALA A 318 -9.09 5.07 8.02
C ALA A 318 -8.60 3.73 7.44
N THR A 319 -9.14 3.35 6.29
CA THR A 319 -8.70 2.19 5.53
C THR A 319 -8.54 2.51 4.05
N LEU A 320 -7.61 1.81 3.39
CA LEU A 320 -7.51 1.75 1.93
C LEU A 320 -7.82 0.32 1.53
N VAL A 321 -8.73 0.13 0.60
CA VAL A 321 -9.11 -1.18 0.10
C VAL A 321 -8.67 -1.38 -1.34
N GLU A 322 -8.14 -2.56 -1.61
CA GLU A 322 -7.83 -3.06 -2.95
C GLU A 322 -8.85 -4.13 -3.32
N MET A 323 -9.79 -3.78 -4.18
CA MET A 323 -10.96 -4.61 -4.51
C MET A 323 -10.62 -5.82 -5.39
N GLY A 324 -9.37 -5.97 -5.78
CA GLY A 324 -8.85 -6.99 -6.68
C GLY A 324 -7.79 -6.41 -7.61
N PHE A 325 -7.17 -7.25 -8.43
CA PHE A 325 -6.11 -6.85 -9.36
C PHE A 325 -6.67 -6.60 -10.76
N VAL A 326 -6.56 -5.37 -11.28
CA VAL A 326 -6.94 -5.07 -12.67
C VAL A 326 -6.06 -5.83 -13.69
N THR A 327 -4.90 -6.33 -13.26
CA THR A 327 -3.98 -7.17 -14.04
C THR A 327 -4.18 -8.68 -13.82
N GLY A 328 -5.02 -9.09 -12.86
CA GLY A 328 -5.33 -10.48 -12.59
C GLY A 328 -6.53 -10.95 -13.42
N VAL A 329 -6.44 -12.12 -14.08
CA VAL A 329 -7.49 -12.60 -14.98
C VAL A 329 -8.84 -12.71 -14.30
N LEU A 330 -8.89 -13.29 -13.10
CA LEU A 330 -10.13 -13.47 -12.36
C LEU A 330 -10.70 -12.14 -11.92
N ASP A 331 -9.87 -11.29 -11.29
CA ASP A 331 -10.32 -10.04 -10.71
C ASP A 331 -10.66 -9.00 -11.79
N ALA A 332 -9.86 -8.90 -12.86
CA ALA A 332 -10.14 -8.01 -13.99
C ALA A 332 -11.45 -8.36 -14.69
N SER A 333 -11.77 -9.66 -14.85
CA SER A 333 -13.04 -10.07 -15.43
C SER A 333 -14.24 -9.63 -14.59
N ARG A 334 -14.10 -9.68 -13.27
CA ARG A 334 -15.12 -9.27 -12.30
C ARG A 334 -15.24 -7.75 -12.21
N LEU A 335 -14.11 -7.05 -12.07
CA LEU A 335 -14.08 -5.58 -11.95
C LEU A 335 -14.61 -4.90 -13.22
N ARG A 336 -14.58 -5.58 -14.37
CA ARG A 336 -15.22 -5.12 -15.60
C ARG A 336 -16.75 -5.27 -15.58
N ASP A 337 -17.27 -6.27 -14.84
CA ASP A 337 -18.70 -6.54 -14.74
C ASP A 337 -19.39 -5.48 -13.86
N PRO A 338 -20.35 -4.68 -14.41
CA PRO A 338 -21.08 -3.69 -13.63
C PRO A 338 -21.86 -4.29 -12.45
N ASP A 339 -22.37 -5.51 -12.59
CA ASP A 339 -23.12 -6.19 -11.53
C ASP A 339 -22.19 -6.60 -10.38
N TYR A 340 -20.97 -6.98 -10.70
CA TYR A 340 -19.96 -7.24 -9.67
C TYR A 340 -19.59 -5.94 -8.94
N ARG A 341 -19.36 -4.83 -9.65
CA ARG A 341 -19.09 -3.53 -9.02
C ARG A 341 -20.24 -3.07 -8.11
N ARG A 342 -21.50 -3.32 -8.52
CA ARG A 342 -22.69 -3.04 -7.69
C ARG A 342 -22.69 -3.89 -6.41
N ARG A 343 -22.39 -5.20 -6.50
CA ARG A 343 -22.22 -6.07 -5.33
C ARG A 343 -21.05 -5.64 -4.45
N MET A 344 -19.95 -5.18 -5.05
CA MET A 344 -18.79 -4.67 -4.31
C MET A 344 -19.15 -3.42 -3.50
N ALA A 345 -19.83 -2.46 -4.10
CA ALA A 345 -20.34 -1.29 -3.39
C ALA A 345 -21.28 -1.67 -2.22
N LEU A 346 -22.15 -2.66 -2.43
CA LEU A 346 -23.03 -3.18 -1.38
C LEU A 346 -22.24 -3.84 -0.24
N ALA A 347 -21.21 -4.62 -0.57
CA ALA A 347 -20.33 -5.26 0.41
C ALA A 347 -19.56 -4.22 1.25
N LEU A 348 -19.01 -3.21 0.60
CA LEU A 348 -18.33 -2.09 1.28
C LEU A 348 -19.30 -1.33 2.20
N ALA A 349 -20.53 -1.01 1.72
CA ALA A 349 -21.55 -0.37 2.54
C ALA A 349 -21.91 -1.21 3.76
N THR A 350 -22.10 -2.52 3.59
CA THR A 350 -22.39 -3.45 4.69
C THR A 350 -21.27 -3.46 5.72
N GLY A 351 -20.02 -3.53 5.27
CA GLY A 351 -18.84 -3.51 6.14
C GLY A 351 -18.73 -2.22 6.95
N ILE A 352 -18.89 -1.08 6.29
CA ILE A 352 -18.86 0.25 6.93
C ILE A 352 -20.02 0.38 7.95
N LEU A 353 -21.24 0.05 7.57
CA LEU A 353 -22.41 0.14 8.45
C LEU A 353 -22.26 -0.77 9.68
N ASN A 354 -21.75 -1.99 9.51
CA ASN A 354 -21.44 -2.89 10.63
C ASN A 354 -20.40 -2.28 11.57
N TYR A 355 -19.35 -1.68 11.02
CA TYR A 355 -18.34 -0.99 11.81
C TYR A 355 -18.93 0.18 12.59
N LEU A 356 -19.69 1.06 11.94
CA LEU A 356 -20.31 2.23 12.58
C LEU A 356 -21.29 1.84 13.72
N ARG A 357 -22.03 0.73 13.55
CA ARG A 357 -22.91 0.21 14.60
C ARG A 357 -22.19 -0.34 15.81
N ALA A 358 -21.00 -0.88 15.62
CA ALA A 358 -20.16 -1.39 16.70
C ALA A 358 -19.37 -0.29 17.40
N THR A 359 -19.39 0.94 16.86
CA THR A 359 -18.71 2.10 17.44
C THR A 359 -19.70 2.83 18.37
N PRO A 360 -19.34 3.01 19.67
CA PRO A 360 -20.21 3.64 20.66
C PRO A 360 -20.55 5.09 20.37
#